data_c776bb9a5325653f21edf3a0a42a2154
#
_entry.id   c776bb9a5325653f21edf3a0a42a2154
#
_cell.length_a   1.000
_cell.length_b   1.000
_cell.length_c   1.000
_cell.angle_alpha   90.00
_cell.angle_beta   90.00
_cell.angle_gamma   90.00
#
_symmetry.space_group_name_H-M   'P 1'
#
loop_
_entity.id
_entity.type
_entity.pdbx_description
1 polymer ?
#
loop_
_entity_poly.entity_id
_entity_poly.type
_entity_poly.pdbx_seq_one_letter_code
_entity_poly.pdbx_strand_id
1 'polypeptide(L)'
;MTAVPAFATDINLTGTVVASACTVDTAHSINQTITFPDSKTSDFTRAGDASEWQNYAIVFTSCPPSTTNIIVNFSGTPDPSNKCLAKNDGSATGIALQSAFGKDGGYLQNCFGGMTGTAYETGRTIELSSRMIATSDRVTGGSFHSTLLLTVTYK
;
A
#
# COMPACT_ATOMS: atom_id res chain seq x y z
N MET A 1 -58.95 26.58 -37.99
CA MET A 1 -58.11 25.99 -36.91
C MET A 1 -56.79 25.58 -37.51
N THR A 2 -55.74 26.29 -37.18
CA THR A 2 -54.38 25.90 -37.56
C THR A 2 -53.76 25.10 -36.44
N ALA A 3 -53.50 23.81 -36.70
CA ALA A 3 -52.77 22.97 -35.75
C ALA A 3 -51.32 23.41 -35.72
N VAL A 4 -50.85 23.86 -34.55
CA VAL A 4 -49.44 24.14 -34.32
C VAL A 4 -48.74 22.79 -34.06
N PRO A 5 -47.71 22.42 -34.81
CA PRO A 5 -46.98 21.18 -34.53
C PRO A 5 -46.28 21.31 -33.19
N ALA A 6 -46.56 20.40 -32.28
CA ALA A 6 -45.79 20.27 -31.03
C ALA A 6 -44.44 19.66 -31.38
N PHE A 7 -43.38 20.38 -31.18
CA PHE A 7 -42.03 19.84 -31.28
C PHE A 7 -41.67 19.20 -29.92
N ALA A 8 -41.52 17.90 -29.94
CA ALA A 8 -40.90 17.20 -28.82
C ALA A 8 -39.40 17.44 -28.88
N THR A 9 -38.84 17.98 -27.80
CA THR A 9 -37.39 18.15 -27.66
C THR A 9 -36.87 17.09 -26.70
N ASP A 10 -36.01 16.24 -27.16
CA ASP A 10 -35.33 15.26 -26.30
C ASP A 10 -34.22 15.98 -25.51
N ILE A 11 -34.25 15.82 -24.21
CA ILE A 11 -33.22 16.36 -23.31
C ILE A 11 -32.43 15.17 -22.75
N ASN A 12 -31.13 15.10 -23.09
CA ASN A 12 -30.21 14.13 -22.55
C ASN A 12 -29.51 14.70 -21.34
N LEU A 13 -29.64 14.05 -20.19
CA LEU A 13 -28.98 14.40 -18.95
C LEU A 13 -27.97 13.32 -18.62
N THR A 14 -26.71 13.70 -18.43
CA THR A 14 -25.65 12.80 -18.04
C THR A 14 -25.02 13.27 -16.75
N GLY A 15 -24.63 12.32 -15.91
CA GLY A 15 -23.95 12.60 -14.66
C GLY A 15 -23.15 11.39 -14.20
N THR A 16 -22.22 11.62 -13.30
CA THR A 16 -21.40 10.57 -12.70
C THR A 16 -21.57 10.60 -11.20
N VAL A 17 -21.85 9.44 -10.62
CA VAL A 17 -21.87 9.26 -9.18
C VAL A 17 -20.58 8.53 -8.79
N VAL A 18 -19.79 9.17 -7.92
CA VAL A 18 -18.55 8.58 -7.40
C VAL A 18 -18.76 8.12 -5.96
N ALA A 19 -18.07 7.05 -5.58
CA ALA A 19 -18.08 6.59 -4.20
C ALA A 19 -17.50 7.66 -3.28
N SER A 20 -18.15 7.91 -2.15
CA SER A 20 -17.64 8.84 -1.16
C SER A 20 -16.42 8.24 -0.45
N ALA A 21 -15.43 9.09 -0.19
CA ALA A 21 -14.20 8.69 0.48
C ALA A 21 -14.43 8.51 1.98
N CYS A 22 -13.72 7.54 2.57
CA CYS A 22 -13.57 7.45 4.01
C CYS A 22 -12.62 8.56 4.52
N THR A 23 -12.72 8.89 5.79
CA THR A 23 -11.70 9.69 6.46
C THR A 23 -10.56 8.80 6.90
N VAL A 24 -9.32 9.17 6.58
CA VAL A 24 -8.13 8.47 7.07
C VAL A 24 -7.72 9.11 8.39
N ASP A 25 -7.42 8.31 9.39
CA ASP A 25 -6.81 8.81 10.63
C ASP A 25 -5.39 9.30 10.33
N THR A 26 -5.25 10.62 10.23
CA THR A 26 -3.99 11.27 9.83
C THR A 26 -2.90 11.14 10.90
N ALA A 27 -3.29 11.00 12.17
CA ALA A 27 -2.33 10.91 13.26
C ALA A 27 -1.57 9.57 13.26
N HIS A 28 -2.21 8.51 12.77
CA HIS A 28 -1.68 7.15 12.86
C HIS A 28 -1.51 6.45 11.50
N SER A 29 -1.92 7.08 10.40
CA SER A 29 -1.99 6.41 9.10
C SER A 29 -1.26 7.12 7.97
N ILE A 30 -0.96 8.40 8.11
CA ILE A 30 -0.31 9.19 7.06
C ILE A 30 1.12 9.52 7.48
N ASN A 31 2.06 9.41 6.53
CA ASN A 31 3.49 9.69 6.74
C ASN A 31 4.09 8.90 7.91
N GLN A 32 3.71 7.64 8.05
CA GLN A 32 4.26 6.78 9.09
C GLN A 32 5.75 6.51 8.82
N THR A 33 6.53 6.56 9.89
CA THR A 33 7.91 6.07 9.90
C THR A 33 7.95 4.76 10.65
N ILE A 34 8.34 3.69 9.96
CA ILE A 34 8.51 2.37 10.55
C ILE A 34 9.99 2.18 10.85
N THR A 35 10.32 2.05 12.12
CA THR A 35 11.69 1.84 12.55
C THR A 35 11.97 0.36 12.71
N PHE A 36 13.00 -0.14 12.01
CA PHE A 36 13.49 -1.49 12.19
C PHE A 36 14.52 -1.52 13.32
N PRO A 37 14.50 -2.56 14.18
CA PRO A 37 15.57 -2.76 15.13
C PRO A 37 16.93 -2.91 14.44
N ASP A 38 18.00 -2.48 15.11
CA ASP A 38 19.36 -2.69 14.62
C ASP A 38 19.60 -4.18 14.39
N SER A 39 20.07 -4.48 13.20
CA SER A 39 20.38 -5.85 12.77
C SER A 39 21.87 -5.96 12.43
N LYS A 40 22.44 -7.14 12.62
CA LYS A 40 23.82 -7.41 12.28
C LYS A 40 23.93 -8.01 10.90
N THR A 41 25.02 -7.77 10.20
CA THR A 41 25.28 -8.43 8.90
C THR A 41 25.33 -9.94 9.03
N SER A 42 25.68 -10.47 10.20
CA SER A 42 25.64 -11.90 10.50
C SER A 42 24.23 -12.51 10.54
N ASP A 43 23.19 -11.68 10.63
CA ASP A 43 21.80 -12.12 10.56
C ASP A 43 21.33 -12.37 9.12
N PHE A 44 22.12 -11.93 8.14
CA PHE A 44 21.84 -11.99 6.71
C PHE A 44 22.98 -12.70 5.98
N THR A 45 23.07 -14.00 6.12
CA THR A 45 24.16 -14.82 5.55
C THR A 45 23.90 -15.29 4.14
N ARG A 46 22.64 -15.30 3.74
CA ARG A 46 22.18 -15.73 2.40
C ARG A 46 21.06 -14.87 1.89
N ALA A 47 20.92 -14.81 0.57
CA ALA A 47 19.73 -14.24 -0.05
C ALA A 47 18.45 -14.91 0.51
N GLY A 48 17.50 -14.11 0.93
CA GLY A 48 16.25 -14.56 1.56
C GLY A 48 16.25 -14.50 3.09
N ASP A 49 17.41 -14.39 3.76
CA ASP A 49 17.46 -14.12 5.19
C ASP A 49 16.80 -12.77 5.48
N ALA A 50 15.97 -12.70 6.51
CA ALA A 50 15.17 -11.53 6.78
C ALA A 50 15.10 -11.19 8.27
N SER A 51 14.88 -9.91 8.56
CA SER A 51 14.59 -9.42 9.91
C SER A 51 13.17 -9.81 10.37
N GLU A 52 12.89 -9.56 11.63
CA GLU A 52 11.52 -9.63 12.16
C GLU A 52 10.58 -8.66 11.42
N TRP A 53 9.34 -9.05 11.32
CA TRP A 53 8.30 -8.20 10.76
C TRP A 53 7.99 -7.03 11.69
N GLN A 54 7.85 -5.84 11.12
CA GLN A 54 7.31 -4.67 11.79
C GLN A 54 5.89 -4.45 11.29
N ASN A 55 4.94 -4.47 12.23
CA ASN A 55 3.51 -4.31 11.93
C ASN A 55 3.09 -2.86 12.05
N TYR A 56 2.26 -2.41 11.12
CA TYR A 56 1.64 -1.09 11.13
C TYR A 56 0.27 -1.16 10.46
N ALA A 57 -0.50 -0.08 10.53
CA ALA A 57 -1.86 -0.08 10.00
C ALA A 57 -2.24 1.26 9.39
N ILE A 58 -3.20 1.22 8.47
CA ILE A 58 -3.96 2.37 8.01
C ILE A 58 -5.35 2.25 8.61
N VAL A 59 -5.78 3.27 9.35
CA VAL A 59 -7.07 3.32 10.00
C VAL A 59 -7.99 4.27 9.24
N PHE A 60 -9.14 3.76 8.83
CA PHE A 60 -10.18 4.52 8.17
C PHE A 60 -11.34 4.73 9.14
N THR A 61 -11.75 5.99 9.26
CA THR A 61 -12.89 6.41 10.08
C THR A 61 -13.98 6.99 9.20
N SER A 62 -15.21 7.02 9.71
CA SER A 62 -16.33 7.69 9.06
C SER A 62 -16.52 7.32 7.58
N CYS A 63 -16.47 6.03 7.28
CA CYS A 63 -16.75 5.54 5.93
C CYS A 63 -18.25 5.70 5.61
N PRO A 64 -18.60 6.38 4.51
CA PRO A 64 -19.98 6.48 4.08
C PRO A 64 -20.57 5.10 3.74
N PRO A 65 -21.90 4.88 3.93
CA PRO A 65 -22.53 3.61 3.58
C PRO A 65 -22.39 3.22 2.09
N SER A 66 -22.19 4.21 1.23
CA SER A 66 -21.96 3.99 -0.22
C SER A 66 -20.59 3.43 -0.55
N THR A 67 -19.63 3.51 0.37
CA THR A 67 -18.30 2.93 0.19
C THR A 67 -18.34 1.44 0.54
N THR A 68 -18.29 0.60 -0.46
CA THR A 68 -18.35 -0.85 -0.29
C THR A 68 -16.96 -1.49 -0.17
N ASN A 69 -15.97 -0.91 -0.82
CA ASN A 69 -14.60 -1.42 -0.81
C ASN A 69 -13.56 -0.30 -0.66
N ILE A 70 -12.51 -0.60 0.06
CA ILE A 70 -11.29 0.19 0.11
C ILE A 70 -10.17 -0.65 -0.49
N ILE A 71 -9.54 -0.12 -1.52
CA ILE A 71 -8.46 -0.79 -2.23
C ILE A 71 -7.17 -0.04 -1.92
N VAL A 72 -6.18 -0.74 -1.41
CA VAL A 72 -4.86 -0.18 -1.12
C VAL A 72 -3.82 -0.87 -2.00
N ASN A 73 -3.04 -0.07 -2.69
CA ASN A 73 -1.93 -0.54 -3.50
C ASN A 73 -0.61 0.04 -2.97
N PHE A 74 0.41 -0.78 -2.92
CA PHE A 74 1.77 -0.32 -2.69
C PHE A 74 2.43 0.11 -4.00
N SER A 75 3.27 1.12 -3.93
CA SER A 75 4.22 1.46 -4.97
C SER A 75 5.53 1.95 -4.38
N GLY A 76 6.61 1.79 -5.10
CA GLY A 76 7.94 2.21 -4.67
C GLY A 76 8.96 1.95 -5.76
N THR A 77 10.22 2.33 -5.51
CA THR A 77 11.33 2.01 -6.41
C THR A 77 11.70 0.55 -6.25
N PRO A 78 11.63 -0.26 -7.31
CA PRO A 78 11.99 -1.68 -7.21
C PRO A 78 13.47 -1.87 -6.94
N ASP A 79 13.81 -2.89 -6.16
CA ASP A 79 15.18 -3.33 -6.01
C ASP A 79 15.74 -3.88 -7.33
N PRO A 80 16.99 -3.55 -7.72
CA PRO A 80 17.55 -4.05 -8.97
C PRO A 80 17.66 -5.56 -9.08
N SER A 81 17.89 -6.23 -7.97
CA SER A 81 18.05 -7.70 -7.91
C SER A 81 16.72 -8.44 -7.85
N ASN A 82 15.71 -7.81 -7.24
CA ASN A 82 14.38 -8.41 -7.10
C ASN A 82 13.28 -7.33 -7.20
N LYS A 83 12.63 -7.27 -8.34
CA LYS A 83 11.60 -6.27 -8.64
C LYS A 83 10.37 -6.32 -7.74
N CYS A 84 10.21 -7.37 -6.96
CA CYS A 84 9.12 -7.53 -5.99
C CYS A 84 9.45 -6.96 -4.61
N LEU A 85 10.62 -6.39 -4.45
CA LEU A 85 11.08 -5.73 -3.23
C LEU A 85 11.31 -4.24 -3.48
N ALA A 86 11.20 -3.44 -2.43
CA ALA A 86 11.55 -2.02 -2.52
C ALA A 86 13.04 -1.83 -2.24
N LYS A 87 13.64 -0.99 -3.06
CA LYS A 87 15.07 -0.66 -2.98
C LYS A 87 15.40 -0.02 -1.64
N ASN A 88 16.54 -0.38 -1.08
CA ASN A 88 17.18 0.39 -0.02
C ASN A 88 17.92 1.59 -0.63
N ASP A 89 17.58 2.78 -0.17
CA ASP A 89 18.25 4.04 -0.54
C ASP A 89 19.34 4.44 0.46
N GLY A 90 19.53 3.65 1.51
CA GLY A 90 20.61 3.81 2.47
C GLY A 90 21.94 3.25 1.95
N SER A 91 22.97 3.28 2.80
CA SER A 91 24.33 2.86 2.44
C SER A 91 24.57 1.34 2.54
N ALA A 92 23.73 0.60 3.25
CA ALA A 92 23.80 -0.87 3.29
C ALA A 92 23.52 -1.46 1.90
N THR A 93 24.24 -2.50 1.51
CA THR A 93 24.06 -3.17 0.23
C THR A 93 23.61 -4.62 0.40
N GLY A 94 23.00 -5.19 -0.64
CA GLY A 94 22.51 -6.57 -0.62
C GLY A 94 21.28 -6.77 0.25
N ILE A 95 20.54 -5.70 0.55
CA ILE A 95 19.35 -5.71 1.40
C ILE A 95 18.26 -4.82 0.79
N ALA A 96 17.01 -5.23 0.93
CA ALA A 96 15.85 -4.52 0.41
C ALA A 96 14.67 -4.60 1.40
N LEU A 97 13.58 -3.91 1.10
CA LEU A 97 12.35 -3.94 1.88
C LEU A 97 11.37 -4.95 1.27
N GLN A 98 10.89 -5.86 2.09
CA GLN A 98 9.74 -6.71 1.78
C GLN A 98 8.52 -6.24 2.54
N SER A 99 7.39 -6.10 1.85
CA SER A 99 6.13 -5.66 2.45
C SER A 99 5.01 -6.65 2.17
N ALA A 100 4.06 -6.71 3.09
CA ALA A 100 2.92 -7.59 3.01
C ALA A 100 1.66 -6.92 3.54
N PHE A 101 0.50 -7.36 3.08
CA PHE A 101 -0.76 -7.10 3.74
C PHE A 101 -0.96 -8.08 4.89
N GLY A 102 -1.56 -7.59 5.97
CA GLY A 102 -1.71 -8.34 7.21
C GLY A 102 -0.49 -8.25 8.13
N LYS A 103 -0.66 -8.79 9.32
CA LYS A 103 0.42 -8.88 10.30
C LYS A 103 1.40 -9.99 9.93
N ASP A 104 2.64 -9.82 10.33
CA ASP A 104 3.68 -10.84 10.29
C ASP A 104 3.83 -11.51 8.91
N GLY A 105 3.68 -10.71 7.84
CA GLY A 105 3.82 -11.19 6.48
C GLY A 105 2.61 -11.98 5.95
N GLY A 106 1.41 -11.72 6.46
CA GLY A 106 0.19 -12.46 6.17
C GLY A 106 -0.05 -12.75 4.69
N TYR A 107 -0.03 -11.72 3.84
CA TYR A 107 -0.10 -11.88 2.38
C TYR A 107 1.07 -11.14 1.74
N LEU A 108 2.08 -11.89 1.30
CA LEU A 108 3.24 -11.32 0.65
C LEU A 108 2.85 -10.63 -0.66
N GLN A 109 3.34 -9.43 -0.83
CA GLN A 109 3.25 -8.74 -2.08
C GLN A 109 4.28 -9.29 -3.06
N ASN A 110 3.82 -9.89 -4.14
CA ASN A 110 4.72 -10.51 -5.09
C ASN A 110 5.45 -9.50 -5.99
N CYS A 111 4.84 -8.36 -6.29
CA CYS A 111 5.48 -7.30 -7.06
C CYS A 111 4.77 -5.97 -6.83
N PHE A 112 5.49 -4.86 -6.94
CA PHE A 112 4.92 -3.52 -6.81
C PHE A 112 3.80 -3.28 -7.83
N GLY A 113 2.62 -2.96 -7.33
CA GLY A 113 1.43 -2.70 -8.13
C GLY A 113 0.48 -3.89 -8.30
N GLY A 114 0.77 -5.04 -7.68
CA GLY A 114 0.02 -6.26 -7.92
C GLY A 114 -0.95 -6.72 -6.84
N MET A 115 -0.83 -6.27 -5.59
CA MET A 115 -1.75 -6.71 -4.55
C MET A 115 -2.71 -5.62 -4.14
N THR A 116 -3.98 -5.97 -4.09
CA THR A 116 -5.05 -5.14 -3.54
C THR A 116 -5.54 -5.73 -2.23
N GLY A 117 -5.50 -4.92 -1.18
CA GLY A 117 -6.17 -5.25 0.07
C GLY A 117 -7.56 -4.62 0.10
N THR A 118 -8.54 -5.32 0.63
CA THR A 118 -9.90 -4.80 0.78
C THR A 118 -10.30 -4.79 2.25
N ALA A 119 -10.88 -3.70 2.70
CA ALA A 119 -11.46 -3.58 4.02
C ALA A 119 -12.96 -3.34 3.94
N TYR A 120 -13.74 -4.00 4.77
CA TYR A 120 -15.18 -4.13 4.58
C TYR A 120 -16.06 -3.53 5.68
N GLU A 121 -15.57 -2.92 6.73
CA GLU A 121 -16.43 -2.50 7.84
C GLU A 121 -16.14 -1.09 8.36
N THR A 122 -17.12 -0.46 9.02
CA THR A 122 -16.90 0.78 9.77
C THR A 122 -15.85 0.57 10.87
N GLY A 123 -14.95 1.51 11.04
CA GLY A 123 -13.77 1.32 11.88
C GLY A 123 -12.69 0.48 11.19
N ARG A 124 -12.62 0.57 9.89
CA ARG A 124 -11.77 -0.24 9.01
C ARG A 124 -10.31 0.02 9.25
N THR A 125 -9.60 -1.06 9.47
CA THR A 125 -8.16 -1.04 9.62
C THR A 125 -7.55 -1.99 8.60
N ILE A 126 -6.64 -1.47 7.78
CA ILE A 126 -5.81 -2.28 6.90
C ILE A 126 -4.47 -2.50 7.58
N GLU A 127 -4.25 -3.72 8.01
CA GLU A 127 -2.98 -4.11 8.62
C GLU A 127 -1.95 -4.41 7.56
N LEU A 128 -0.73 -4.01 7.83
CA LEU A 128 0.42 -4.09 6.96
C LEU A 128 1.62 -4.52 7.77
N SER A 129 2.57 -5.13 7.11
CA SER A 129 3.85 -5.47 7.73
C SER A 129 4.99 -5.33 6.74
N SER A 130 6.16 -4.99 7.24
CA SER A 130 7.37 -4.89 6.44
C SER A 130 8.58 -5.43 7.20
N ARG A 131 9.57 -5.90 6.45
CA ARG A 131 10.84 -6.36 7.00
C ARG A 131 12.00 -6.10 6.05
N MET A 132 13.20 -6.08 6.57
CA MET A 132 14.40 -6.11 5.76
C MET A 132 14.66 -7.54 5.29
N ILE A 133 15.08 -7.70 4.04
CA ILE A 133 15.40 -9.00 3.46
C ILE A 133 16.68 -8.92 2.62
N ALA A 134 17.55 -9.90 2.80
CA ALA A 134 18.77 -10.01 1.99
C ALA A 134 18.43 -10.38 0.54
N THR A 135 19.01 -9.64 -0.39
CA THR A 135 18.89 -9.88 -1.84
C THR A 135 20.13 -10.56 -2.42
N SER A 136 21.16 -10.72 -1.59
CA SER A 136 22.39 -11.42 -1.94
C SER A 136 22.99 -12.12 -0.72
N ASP A 137 23.96 -13.01 -0.97
CA ASP A 137 24.70 -13.71 0.10
C ASP A 137 25.75 -12.80 0.76
N ARG A 138 25.85 -11.54 0.33
CA ARG A 138 26.76 -10.53 0.87
C ARG A 138 25.99 -9.27 1.19
N VAL A 139 25.70 -9.09 2.46
CA VAL A 139 25.11 -7.87 2.99
C VAL A 139 26.21 -7.05 3.66
N THR A 140 26.32 -5.77 3.28
CA THR A 140 27.26 -4.85 3.95
C THR A 140 26.53 -4.02 5.00
N GLY A 141 27.25 -3.67 6.05
CA GLY A 141 26.74 -2.74 7.06
C GLY A 141 26.54 -1.34 6.49
N GLY A 142 25.58 -0.64 7.05
CA GLY A 142 25.23 0.72 6.63
C GLY A 142 23.82 1.08 7.05
N SER A 143 23.36 2.23 6.58
CA SER A 143 21.98 2.67 6.83
C SER A 143 20.98 1.93 5.92
N PHE A 144 19.80 1.73 6.45
CA PHE A 144 18.64 1.24 5.70
C PHE A 144 17.56 2.32 5.64
N HIS A 145 17.12 2.64 4.45
CA HIS A 145 16.02 3.56 4.20
C HIS A 145 15.28 3.14 2.93
N SER A 146 13.98 3.00 3.03
CA SER A 146 13.12 2.67 1.88
C SER A 146 11.80 3.42 2.01
N THR A 147 11.25 3.85 0.89
CA THR A 147 9.98 4.58 0.83
C THR A 147 8.96 3.77 0.05
N LEU A 148 7.81 3.59 0.66
CA LEU A 148 6.62 3.05 0.01
C LEU A 148 5.54 4.12 -0.07
N LEU A 149 4.93 4.23 -1.23
CA LEU A 149 3.70 4.99 -1.45
C LEU A 149 2.52 4.03 -1.41
N LEU A 150 1.56 4.31 -0.57
CA LEU A 150 0.29 3.59 -0.54
C LEU A 150 -0.77 4.44 -1.22
N THR A 151 -1.41 3.88 -2.23
CA THR A 151 -2.51 4.52 -2.94
C THR A 151 -3.81 3.88 -2.49
N VAL A 152 -4.76 4.72 -2.06
CA VAL A 152 -6.07 4.27 -1.60
C VAL A 152 -7.13 4.66 -2.62
N THR A 153 -7.93 3.70 -3.03
CA THR A 153 -9.07 3.89 -3.91
C THR A 153 -10.34 3.37 -3.24
N TYR A 154 -11.42 4.13 -3.35
CA TYR A 154 -12.72 3.77 -2.79
C TYR A 154 -13.67 3.31 -3.91
N LYS A 155 -14.47 2.28 -3.62
CA LYS A 155 -15.53 1.76 -4.51
C LYS A 155 -16.80 1.48 -3.72
#